data_9d1252865020ff174629f915794a1a2f
#
_entry.id   9d1252865020ff174629f915794a1a2f
#
_cell.length_a   1.000
_cell.length_b   1.000
_cell.length_c   1.000
_cell.angle_alpha   90.00
_cell.angle_beta   90.00
_cell.angle_gamma   90.00
#
_symmetry.space_group_name_H-M   'P 1'
#
loop_
_entity.id
_entity.type
_entity.pdbx_description
1 polymer ?
#
loop_
_entity_poly.entity_id
_entity_poly.type
_entity_poly.pdbx_seq_one_letter_code
_entity_poly.pdbx_strand_id
1 'polypeptide(L)'
;EISECLVGSEMCIRDRYYMMICGTYILQQLYSAMIGAGIYYCTWVLKNKNLFGVFAWAVNIPLIIALIFTPTLVGKWKGMYKLNKRGYILATIARALVIVAGYMGSVPLMMLFTAVAALGQGPWQGDMNAVIAECSEYTYLTQGKRVDGTMYSCTSLGIKIGGGIGTAIVGWLLEISGYVGTNATQPASAITMLQVMYLWLPFVFEILITILLSKMNVEAANEKLRREKGIE
;
A
#
# COMPACT_ATOMS: atom_id res chain seq x y z
N GLU A 1 14.21 -31.34 -5.21
CA GLU A 1 13.94 -29.94 -5.60
C GLU A 1 12.46 -29.56 -5.49
N ILE A 2 11.51 -30.34 -6.06
CA ILE A 2 10.06 -30.04 -5.97
C ILE A 2 9.56 -30.17 -4.52
N SER A 3 10.02 -31.18 -3.78
CA SER A 3 9.65 -31.38 -2.37
C SER A 3 10.21 -30.28 -1.45
N GLU A 4 11.41 -29.76 -1.71
CA GLU A 4 12.00 -28.65 -0.95
C GLU A 4 11.27 -27.34 -1.22
N CYS A 5 10.83 -27.11 -2.46
CA CYS A 5 10.04 -25.95 -2.82
C CYS A 5 8.64 -25.99 -2.16
N LEU A 6 8.00 -27.16 -2.10
CA LEU A 6 6.72 -27.36 -1.41
C LEU A 6 6.86 -27.18 0.11
N VAL A 7 7.88 -27.75 0.73
CA VAL A 7 8.16 -27.58 2.17
C VAL A 7 8.47 -26.11 2.49
N GLY A 8 9.23 -25.42 1.62
CA GLY A 8 9.49 -23.99 1.78
C GLY A 8 8.20 -23.15 1.71
N SER A 9 7.26 -23.48 0.81
CA SER A 9 5.99 -22.79 0.68
C SER A 9 5.05 -23.05 1.87
N GLU A 10 4.96 -24.28 2.37
CA GLU A 10 4.17 -24.60 3.57
C GLU A 10 4.71 -23.88 4.82
N MET A 11 6.03 -23.81 4.96
CA MET A 11 6.66 -23.07 6.06
C MET A 11 6.36 -21.57 6.01
N CYS A 12 6.40 -20.94 4.83
CA CYS A 12 6.10 -19.53 4.64
C CYS A 12 4.63 -19.22 4.89
N ILE A 13 3.70 -20.06 4.41
CA ILE A 13 2.26 -19.88 4.62
C ILE A 13 1.90 -19.95 6.12
N ARG A 14 2.67 -20.69 6.90
CA ARG A 14 2.48 -20.81 8.35
C ARG A 14 3.10 -19.64 9.13
N ASP A 15 3.94 -18.82 8.50
CA ASP A 15 4.54 -17.64 9.13
C ASP A 15 3.58 -16.44 9.04
N ARG A 16 3.17 -15.93 10.21
CA ARG A 16 2.26 -14.78 10.31
C ARG A 16 2.80 -13.51 9.65
N TYR A 17 4.11 -13.27 9.72
CA TYR A 17 4.71 -12.07 9.14
C TYR A 17 4.76 -12.16 7.61
N TYR A 18 5.02 -13.34 7.07
CA TYR A 18 4.92 -13.60 5.64
C TYR A 18 3.51 -13.30 5.11
N MET A 19 2.48 -13.82 5.78
CA MET A 19 1.09 -13.59 5.38
C MET A 19 0.71 -12.11 5.49
N MET A 20 1.20 -11.39 6.52
CA MET A 20 0.97 -9.95 6.64
C MET A 20 1.64 -9.16 5.51
N ILE A 21 2.86 -9.50 5.11
CA ILE A 21 3.54 -8.86 3.97
C ILE A 21 2.79 -9.13 2.68
N CYS A 22 2.45 -10.38 2.37
CA CYS A 22 1.67 -10.72 1.18
C CYS A 22 0.35 -9.94 1.13
N GLY A 23 -0.37 -9.89 2.25
CA GLY A 23 -1.60 -9.11 2.38
C GLY A 23 -1.38 -7.61 2.14
N THR A 24 -0.30 -7.05 2.67
CA THR A 24 0.05 -5.64 2.47
C THR A 24 0.34 -5.34 1.00
N TYR A 25 1.07 -6.22 0.30
CA TYR A 25 1.32 -6.06 -1.14
C TYR A 25 0.04 -6.12 -1.97
N ILE A 26 -0.85 -7.07 -1.69
CA ILE A 26 -2.14 -7.19 -2.38
C ILE A 26 -2.96 -5.91 -2.17
N LEU A 27 -3.11 -5.46 -0.93
CA LEU A 27 -3.87 -4.25 -0.60
C LEU A 27 -3.27 -3.00 -1.25
N GLN A 28 -1.94 -2.93 -1.35
CA GLN A 28 -1.25 -1.81 -1.99
C GLN A 28 -1.49 -1.78 -3.50
N GLN A 29 -1.59 -2.94 -4.15
CA GLN A 29 -1.95 -3.01 -5.57
C GLN A 29 -3.43 -2.66 -5.80
N LEU A 30 -4.33 -3.09 -4.93
CA LEU A 30 -5.73 -2.68 -4.97
C LEU A 30 -5.86 -1.15 -4.80
N TYR A 31 -5.16 -0.59 -3.83
CA TYR A 31 -5.06 0.87 -3.65
C TYR A 31 -4.55 1.57 -4.91
N SER A 32 -3.47 1.07 -5.50
CA SER A 32 -2.89 1.64 -6.73
C SER A 32 -3.86 1.60 -7.91
N ALA A 33 -4.60 0.50 -8.07
CA ALA A 33 -5.62 0.37 -9.12
C ALA A 33 -6.73 1.43 -8.97
N MET A 34 -7.20 1.69 -7.74
CA MET A 34 -8.21 2.73 -7.48
C MET A 34 -7.67 4.13 -7.74
N ILE A 35 -6.43 4.41 -7.35
CA ILE A 35 -5.78 5.70 -7.68
C ILE A 35 -5.60 5.86 -9.19
N GLY A 36 -5.25 4.78 -9.92
CA GLY A 36 -5.18 4.78 -11.37
C GLY A 36 -6.52 5.10 -12.05
N ALA A 37 -7.64 4.67 -11.47
CA ALA A 37 -8.97 5.05 -11.92
C ALA A 37 -9.30 6.53 -11.70
N GLY A 38 -8.44 7.29 -11.02
CA GLY A 38 -8.58 8.72 -10.78
C GLY A 38 -8.70 9.58 -12.05
N ILE A 39 -8.26 9.07 -13.21
CA ILE A 39 -8.49 9.75 -14.50
C ILE A 39 -9.98 9.93 -14.77
N TYR A 40 -10.82 8.95 -14.45
CA TYR A 40 -12.27 9.03 -14.62
C TYR A 40 -12.87 10.04 -13.63
N TYR A 41 -12.39 10.05 -12.38
CA TYR A 41 -12.79 11.03 -11.38
C TYR A 41 -12.44 12.46 -11.81
N CYS A 42 -11.23 12.71 -12.28
CA CYS A 42 -10.81 14.02 -12.77
C CYS A 42 -11.63 14.46 -14.00
N THR A 43 -11.94 13.52 -14.90
CA THR A 43 -12.69 13.84 -16.14
C THR A 43 -14.15 14.17 -15.85
N TRP A 44 -14.83 13.36 -15.04
CA TRP A 44 -16.29 13.42 -14.90
C TRP A 44 -16.76 14.16 -13.66
N VAL A 45 -16.01 14.08 -12.54
CA VAL A 45 -16.37 14.78 -11.29
C VAL A 45 -15.75 16.19 -11.27
N LEU A 46 -14.43 16.28 -11.50
CA LEU A 46 -13.72 17.57 -11.50
C LEU A 46 -13.80 18.29 -12.86
N LYS A 47 -14.36 17.66 -13.90
CA LYS A 47 -14.53 18.19 -15.27
C LYS A 47 -13.23 18.71 -15.90
N ASN A 48 -12.09 18.18 -15.50
CA ASN A 48 -10.78 18.54 -16.02
C ASN A 48 -9.82 17.34 -15.97
N LYS A 49 -9.68 16.64 -17.10
CA LYS A 49 -8.81 15.47 -17.25
C LYS A 49 -7.31 15.76 -16.96
N ASN A 50 -6.87 17.00 -17.21
CA ASN A 50 -5.47 17.37 -17.02
C ASN A 50 -5.06 17.36 -15.54
N LEU A 51 -6.03 17.47 -14.62
CA LEU A 51 -5.77 17.40 -13.19
C LEU A 51 -5.19 16.04 -12.78
N PHE A 52 -5.47 14.96 -13.51
CA PHE A 52 -4.90 13.65 -13.19
C PHE A 52 -3.35 13.68 -13.23
N GLY A 53 -2.76 14.33 -14.25
CA GLY A 53 -1.31 14.53 -14.29
C GLY A 53 -0.79 15.38 -13.13
N VAL A 54 -1.53 16.42 -12.75
CA VAL A 54 -1.14 17.28 -11.61
C VAL A 54 -1.23 16.50 -10.29
N PHE A 55 -2.25 15.67 -10.08
CA PHE A 55 -2.32 14.76 -8.94
C PHE A 55 -1.19 13.74 -8.93
N ALA A 56 -0.78 13.23 -10.10
CA ALA A 56 0.38 12.34 -10.18
C ALA A 56 1.67 13.03 -9.68
N TRP A 57 1.88 14.30 -10.00
CA TRP A 57 2.99 15.08 -9.45
C TRP A 57 2.85 15.29 -7.93
N ALA A 58 1.65 15.57 -7.45
CA ALA A 58 1.38 15.73 -6.01
C ALA A 58 1.62 14.44 -5.20
N VAL A 59 1.57 13.27 -5.84
CA VAL A 59 1.97 12.00 -5.21
C VAL A 59 3.46 11.76 -5.34
N ASN A 60 4.01 11.83 -6.56
CA ASN A 60 5.37 11.33 -6.84
C ASN A 60 6.46 12.22 -6.24
N ILE A 61 6.32 13.55 -6.27
CA ILE A 61 7.35 14.45 -5.73
C ILE A 61 7.54 14.24 -4.23
N PRO A 62 6.48 14.31 -3.38
CA PRO A 62 6.63 14.05 -1.95
C PRO A 62 7.09 12.63 -1.64
N LEU A 63 6.67 11.64 -2.43
CA LEU A 63 7.11 10.26 -2.29
C LEU A 63 8.63 10.12 -2.51
N ILE A 64 9.18 10.72 -3.58
CA ILE A 64 10.63 10.71 -3.85
C ILE A 64 11.38 11.39 -2.70
N ILE A 65 10.90 12.53 -2.21
CA ILE A 65 11.50 13.21 -1.06
C ILE A 65 11.52 12.28 0.16
N ALA A 66 10.40 11.64 0.47
CA ALA A 66 10.31 10.70 1.59
C ALA A 66 11.26 9.51 1.44
N LEU A 67 11.39 8.95 0.21
CA LEU A 67 12.32 7.85 -0.09
C LEU A 67 13.78 8.24 0.20
N ILE A 68 14.21 9.44 -0.21
CA ILE A 68 15.58 9.94 0.03
C ILE A 68 15.86 10.05 1.54
N PHE A 69 14.89 10.51 2.32
CA PHE A 69 15.05 10.69 3.76
C PHE A 69 14.81 9.43 4.59
N THR A 70 14.22 8.37 4.02
CA THR A 70 13.89 7.13 4.73
C THR A 70 15.08 6.52 5.48
N PRO A 71 16.29 6.32 4.89
CA PRO A 71 17.41 5.73 5.62
C PRO A 71 17.84 6.55 6.84
N THR A 72 17.85 7.88 6.70
CA THR A 72 18.17 8.79 7.80
C THR A 72 17.13 8.74 8.91
N LEU A 73 15.85 8.65 8.55
CA LEU A 73 14.75 8.55 9.49
C LEU A 73 14.75 7.21 10.23
N VAL A 74 15.01 6.09 9.55
CA VAL A 74 15.14 4.77 10.17
C VAL A 74 16.26 4.78 11.21
N GLY A 75 17.44 5.35 10.88
CA GLY A 75 18.55 5.48 11.83
C GLY A 75 18.19 6.35 13.05
N LYS A 76 17.52 7.48 12.86
CA LYS A 76 17.11 8.39 13.94
C LYS A 76 16.03 7.79 14.86
N TRP A 77 15.12 7.01 14.31
CA TRP A 77 13.98 6.43 15.05
C TRP A 77 14.28 5.03 15.60
N LYS A 78 15.48 4.51 15.33
CA LYS A 78 15.94 3.20 15.79
C LYS A 78 14.94 2.08 15.46
N GLY A 79 14.58 1.97 14.16
CA GLY A 79 13.77 0.87 13.64
C GLY A 79 12.76 1.29 12.57
N MET A 80 12.54 0.39 11.63
CA MET A 80 11.62 0.54 10.49
C MET A 80 10.15 0.49 10.95
N TYR A 81 9.82 -0.39 11.89
CA TYR A 81 8.46 -0.58 12.39
C TYR A 81 7.81 0.70 12.90
N LYS A 82 8.53 1.44 13.76
CA LYS A 82 8.00 2.70 14.35
C LYS A 82 7.77 3.77 13.29
N LEU A 83 8.69 3.86 12.34
CA LEU A 83 8.62 4.83 11.25
C LEU A 83 7.45 4.51 10.32
N ASN A 84 7.34 3.26 9.86
CA ASN A 84 6.27 2.81 8.97
C ASN A 84 4.89 2.96 9.60
N LYS A 85 4.74 2.53 10.85
CA LYS A 85 3.47 2.66 11.57
C LYS A 85 3.01 4.11 11.66
N ARG A 86 3.90 5.04 12.05
CA ARG A 86 3.54 6.46 12.19
C ARG A 86 3.32 7.12 10.83
N GLY A 87 4.13 6.76 9.83
CA GLY A 87 3.95 7.21 8.45
C GLY A 87 2.57 6.85 7.90
N TYR A 88 2.16 5.60 8.05
CA TYR A 88 0.84 5.16 7.58
C TYR A 88 -0.33 5.72 8.39
N ILE A 89 -0.17 5.96 9.68
CA ILE A 89 -1.18 6.69 10.48
C ILE A 89 -1.36 8.11 9.93
N LEU A 90 -0.25 8.82 9.67
CA LEU A 90 -0.30 10.15 9.05
C LEU A 90 -0.96 10.10 7.67
N ALA A 91 -0.59 9.13 6.83
CA ALA A 91 -1.16 8.94 5.51
C ALA A 91 -2.67 8.68 5.58
N THR A 92 -3.12 7.82 6.49
CA THR A 92 -4.55 7.52 6.69
C THR A 92 -5.34 8.78 7.10
N ILE A 93 -4.80 9.58 8.02
CA ILE A 93 -5.43 10.85 8.43
C ILE A 93 -5.50 11.83 7.24
N ALA A 94 -4.39 11.97 6.51
CA ALA A 94 -4.35 12.82 5.34
C ALA A 94 -5.33 12.36 4.26
N ARG A 95 -5.48 11.05 4.05
CA ARG A 95 -6.45 10.48 3.10
C ARG A 95 -7.90 10.75 3.52
N ALA A 96 -8.21 10.72 4.81
CA ALA A 96 -9.53 11.14 5.30
C ALA A 96 -9.80 12.62 4.97
N LEU A 97 -8.78 13.48 5.09
CA LEU A 97 -8.91 14.90 4.72
C LEU A 97 -9.05 15.10 3.20
N VAL A 98 -8.47 14.22 2.36
CA VAL A 98 -8.72 14.21 0.91
C VAL A 98 -10.21 13.97 0.61
N ILE A 99 -10.88 13.09 1.36
CA ILE A 99 -12.33 12.86 1.20
C ILE A 99 -13.10 14.16 1.47
N VAL A 100 -12.81 14.81 2.60
CA VAL A 100 -13.46 16.09 2.96
C VAL A 100 -13.22 17.14 1.88
N ALA A 101 -11.97 17.32 1.45
CA ALA A 101 -11.62 18.28 0.40
C ALA A 101 -12.29 17.95 -0.94
N GLY A 102 -12.45 16.65 -1.26
CA GLY A 102 -13.15 16.19 -2.47
C GLY A 102 -14.63 16.57 -2.48
N TYR A 103 -15.33 16.41 -1.36
CA TYR A 103 -16.73 16.85 -1.23
C TYR A 103 -16.88 18.38 -1.18
N MET A 104 -15.87 19.11 -0.67
CA MET A 104 -15.83 20.56 -0.75
C MET A 104 -15.52 21.08 -2.16
N GLY A 105 -15.14 20.21 -3.09
CA GLY A 105 -14.72 20.59 -4.45
C GLY A 105 -13.41 21.38 -4.52
N SER A 106 -12.61 21.35 -3.44
CA SER A 106 -11.37 22.13 -3.37
C SER A 106 -10.17 21.31 -3.86
N VAL A 107 -9.85 21.45 -5.15
CA VAL A 107 -8.70 20.79 -5.78
C VAL A 107 -7.37 21.08 -5.06
N PRO A 108 -7.04 22.34 -4.67
CA PRO A 108 -5.79 22.62 -3.97
C PRO A 108 -5.65 21.88 -2.63
N LEU A 109 -6.72 21.78 -1.84
CA LEU A 109 -6.72 21.01 -0.59
C LEU A 109 -6.58 19.52 -0.83
N MET A 110 -7.25 18.98 -1.86
CA MET A 110 -7.07 17.58 -2.26
C MET A 110 -5.61 17.29 -2.59
N MET A 111 -4.96 18.16 -3.36
CA MET A 111 -3.55 18.01 -3.73
C MET A 111 -2.63 18.08 -2.51
N LEU A 112 -2.84 19.04 -1.61
CA LEU A 112 -2.07 19.20 -0.39
C LEU A 112 -2.15 17.92 0.47
N PHE A 113 -3.35 17.44 0.75
CA PHE A 113 -3.52 16.25 1.60
C PHE A 113 -3.06 14.98 0.90
N THR A 114 -3.16 14.88 -0.43
CA THR A 114 -2.59 13.78 -1.20
C THR A 114 -1.05 13.78 -1.10
N ALA A 115 -0.41 14.95 -1.15
CA ALA A 115 1.03 15.08 -0.96
C ALA A 115 1.47 14.66 0.46
N VAL A 116 0.71 15.05 1.50
CA VAL A 116 0.96 14.64 2.89
C VAL A 116 0.80 13.12 3.05
N ALA A 117 -0.23 12.53 2.43
CA ALA A 117 -0.41 11.07 2.42
C ALA A 117 0.79 10.35 1.77
N ALA A 118 1.27 10.86 0.63
CA ALA A 118 2.43 10.30 -0.07
C ALA A 118 3.72 10.38 0.77
N LEU A 119 3.94 11.48 1.50
CA LEU A 119 5.04 11.59 2.46
C LEU A 119 4.96 10.51 3.55
N GLY A 120 3.76 10.24 4.05
CA GLY A 120 3.54 9.20 5.07
C GLY A 120 3.76 7.77 4.56
N GLN A 121 3.48 7.51 3.28
CA GLN A 121 3.67 6.20 2.64
C GLN A 121 5.14 5.94 2.23
N GLY A 122 5.94 7.00 2.04
CA GLY A 122 7.31 6.92 1.54
C GLY A 122 8.23 5.98 2.31
N PRO A 123 8.31 6.04 3.64
CA PRO A 123 9.17 5.15 4.42
C PRO A 123 8.93 3.68 4.14
N TRP A 124 7.69 3.23 4.12
CA TRP A 124 7.34 1.84 3.78
C TRP A 124 7.81 1.44 2.39
N GLN A 125 7.65 2.31 1.40
CA GLN A 125 8.13 2.06 0.05
C GLN A 125 9.65 1.96 -0.03
N GLY A 126 10.36 2.70 0.82
CA GLY A 126 11.82 2.72 0.86
C GLY A 126 12.43 1.53 1.58
N ASP A 127 11.81 1.04 2.65
CA ASP A 127 12.35 -0.03 3.49
C ASP A 127 11.65 -1.39 3.33
N MET A 128 10.68 -1.49 2.43
CA MET A 128 9.89 -2.68 2.17
C MET A 128 10.74 -3.95 1.98
N ASN A 129 11.82 -3.87 1.19
CA ASN A 129 12.73 -5.00 0.97
C ASN A 129 13.51 -5.37 2.25
N ALA A 130 13.86 -4.40 3.07
CA ALA A 130 14.51 -4.64 4.35
C ALA A 130 13.57 -5.34 5.34
N VAL A 131 12.29 -4.95 5.34
CA VAL A 131 11.26 -5.64 6.17
C VAL A 131 11.05 -7.09 5.72
N ILE A 132 11.12 -7.38 4.41
CA ILE A 132 11.07 -8.77 3.90
C ILE A 132 12.29 -9.56 4.41
N ALA A 133 13.48 -8.96 4.38
CA ALA A 133 14.68 -9.60 4.92
C ALA A 133 14.56 -9.91 6.42
N GLU A 134 14.01 -8.99 7.21
CA GLU A 134 13.70 -9.23 8.63
C GLU A 134 12.69 -10.36 8.84
N CYS A 135 11.70 -10.50 7.97
CA CYS A 135 10.76 -11.63 8.02
C CYS A 135 11.44 -12.95 7.66
N SER A 136 12.35 -12.94 6.68
CA SER A 136 13.16 -14.11 6.36
C SER A 136 14.04 -14.54 7.53
N GLU A 137 14.64 -13.58 8.22
CA GLU A 137 15.42 -13.85 9.42
C GLU A 137 14.56 -14.43 10.55
N TYR A 138 13.34 -13.90 10.74
CA TYR A 138 12.41 -14.47 11.73
C TYR A 138 12.12 -15.94 11.46
N THR A 139 11.89 -16.31 10.19
CA THR A 139 11.67 -17.69 9.79
C THR A 139 12.91 -18.54 10.04
N TYR A 140 14.10 -18.02 9.72
CA TYR A 140 15.36 -18.70 10.01
C TYR A 140 15.57 -18.93 11.52
N LEU A 141 15.32 -17.90 12.33
CA LEU A 141 15.46 -18.01 13.78
C LEU A 141 14.44 -18.97 14.41
N THR A 142 13.24 -19.10 13.84
CA THR A 142 12.19 -19.97 14.41
C THR A 142 12.28 -21.40 13.89
N GLN A 143 12.65 -21.60 12.63
CA GLN A 143 12.54 -22.89 11.94
C GLN A 143 13.90 -23.48 11.51
N GLY A 144 14.99 -22.72 11.64
CA GLY A 144 16.35 -23.17 11.32
C GLY A 144 16.67 -23.29 9.83
N LYS A 145 15.75 -22.87 8.93
CA LYS A 145 15.95 -22.94 7.48
C LYS A 145 15.85 -21.56 6.85
N ARG A 146 16.76 -21.25 5.93
CA ARG A 146 16.71 -20.01 5.14
C ARG A 146 15.78 -20.17 3.94
N VAL A 147 14.81 -19.28 3.82
CA VAL A 147 13.78 -19.29 2.76
C VAL A 147 13.70 -17.94 2.03
N ASP A 148 14.84 -17.24 1.91
CA ASP A 148 14.92 -15.89 1.36
C ASP A 148 14.23 -15.78 -0.02
N GLY A 149 14.51 -16.74 -0.94
CA GLY A 149 13.91 -16.74 -2.27
C GLY A 149 12.38 -16.85 -2.25
N THR A 150 11.84 -17.66 -1.36
CA THR A 150 10.37 -17.82 -1.21
C THR A 150 9.77 -16.56 -0.57
N MET A 151 10.46 -15.93 0.39
CA MET A 151 10.00 -14.68 0.99
C MET A 151 9.90 -13.55 -0.05
N TYR A 152 10.91 -13.39 -0.90
CA TYR A 152 10.85 -12.40 -1.98
C TYR A 152 9.85 -12.76 -3.09
N SER A 153 9.45 -14.02 -3.24
CA SER A 153 8.42 -14.41 -4.21
C SER A 153 7.03 -13.86 -3.85
N CYS A 154 6.76 -13.58 -2.55
CA CYS A 154 5.49 -13.00 -2.12
C CYS A 154 5.25 -11.62 -2.74
N THR A 155 6.31 -10.84 -3.01
CA THR A 155 6.20 -9.53 -3.66
C THR A 155 5.67 -9.70 -5.08
N SER A 156 6.26 -10.61 -5.86
CA SER A 156 5.83 -10.89 -7.24
C SER A 156 4.41 -11.45 -7.28
N LEU A 157 4.06 -12.34 -6.35
CA LEU A 157 2.73 -12.90 -6.21
C LEU A 157 1.71 -11.82 -5.84
N GLY A 158 2.02 -11.01 -4.83
CA GLY A 158 1.16 -9.91 -4.36
C GLY A 158 0.92 -8.88 -5.46
N ILE A 159 1.96 -8.50 -6.22
CA ILE A 159 1.85 -7.56 -7.34
C ILE A 159 0.95 -8.13 -8.45
N LYS A 160 1.16 -9.37 -8.86
CA LYS A 160 0.39 -9.98 -9.96
C LYS A 160 -1.07 -10.23 -9.56
N ILE A 161 -1.31 -10.83 -8.41
CA ILE A 161 -2.66 -11.10 -7.91
C ILE A 161 -3.37 -9.78 -7.61
N GLY A 162 -2.76 -8.91 -6.82
CA GLY A 162 -3.36 -7.63 -6.43
C GLY A 162 -3.63 -6.71 -7.61
N GLY A 163 -2.69 -6.64 -8.58
CA GLY A 163 -2.86 -5.87 -9.81
C GLY A 163 -3.97 -6.42 -10.70
N GLY A 164 -4.02 -7.73 -10.92
CA GLY A 164 -5.07 -8.39 -11.69
C GLY A 164 -6.45 -8.21 -11.08
N ILE A 165 -6.59 -8.50 -9.78
CA ILE A 165 -7.85 -8.31 -9.05
C ILE A 165 -8.23 -6.83 -9.01
N GLY A 166 -7.26 -5.92 -8.77
CA GLY A 166 -7.51 -4.49 -8.70
C GLY A 166 -8.08 -3.93 -10.00
N THR A 167 -7.49 -4.30 -11.15
CA THR A 167 -8.01 -3.87 -12.46
C THR A 167 -9.38 -4.47 -12.78
N ALA A 168 -9.62 -5.73 -12.40
CA ALA A 168 -10.93 -6.36 -12.57
C ALA A 168 -12.01 -5.66 -11.72
N ILE A 169 -11.71 -5.33 -10.46
CA ILE A 169 -12.63 -4.59 -9.59
C ILE A 169 -12.94 -3.21 -10.18
N VAL A 170 -11.95 -2.48 -10.70
CA VAL A 170 -12.19 -1.19 -11.36
C VAL A 170 -13.16 -1.34 -12.51
N GLY A 171 -12.96 -2.35 -13.39
CA GLY A 171 -13.85 -2.62 -14.52
C GLY A 171 -15.28 -2.95 -14.07
N TRP A 172 -15.45 -3.83 -13.10
CA TRP A 172 -16.75 -4.21 -12.56
C TRP A 172 -17.49 -3.04 -11.90
N LEU A 173 -16.80 -2.22 -11.14
CA LEU A 173 -17.41 -1.06 -10.49
C LEU A 173 -17.88 -0.03 -11.52
N LEU A 174 -17.12 0.19 -12.60
CA LEU A 174 -17.53 1.04 -13.69
C LEU A 174 -18.77 0.47 -14.42
N GLU A 175 -18.78 -0.82 -14.73
CA GLU A 175 -19.89 -1.49 -15.40
C GLU A 175 -21.18 -1.45 -14.58
N ILE A 176 -21.13 -1.88 -13.31
CA ILE A 176 -22.29 -1.89 -12.40
C ILE A 176 -22.88 -0.49 -12.19
N SER A 177 -22.01 0.55 -12.22
CA SER A 177 -22.45 1.94 -12.10
C SER A 177 -23.15 2.50 -13.34
N GLY A 178 -23.12 1.77 -14.45
CA GLY A 178 -23.64 2.22 -15.75
C GLY A 178 -22.75 3.23 -16.46
N TYR A 179 -21.44 3.21 -16.16
CA TYR A 179 -20.47 4.05 -16.85
C TYR A 179 -20.32 3.62 -18.32
N VAL A 180 -20.48 4.55 -19.24
CA VAL A 180 -20.27 4.32 -20.68
C VAL A 180 -19.32 5.37 -21.25
N GLY A 181 -18.10 4.96 -21.59
CA GLY A 181 -17.01 5.86 -22.00
C GLY A 181 -17.30 6.73 -23.23
N THR A 182 -18.21 6.31 -24.09
CA THR A 182 -18.61 7.04 -25.33
C THR A 182 -19.70 8.08 -25.10
N ASN A 183 -20.37 8.07 -23.94
CA ASN A 183 -21.44 9.01 -23.66
C ASN A 183 -20.89 10.40 -23.32
N ALA A 184 -21.53 11.44 -23.80
CA ALA A 184 -21.19 12.84 -23.50
C ALA A 184 -21.51 13.22 -22.04
N THR A 185 -22.40 12.50 -21.39
CA THR A 185 -22.79 12.68 -19.99
C THR A 185 -22.88 11.31 -19.30
N GLN A 186 -22.54 11.25 -18.02
CA GLN A 186 -22.62 10.01 -17.25
C GLN A 186 -23.82 10.03 -16.29
N PRO A 187 -24.45 8.88 -16.00
CA PRO A 187 -25.52 8.80 -15.02
C PRO A 187 -25.02 9.15 -13.62
N ALA A 188 -25.91 9.61 -12.75
CA ALA A 188 -25.57 9.99 -11.38
C ALA A 188 -24.96 8.82 -10.58
N SER A 189 -25.39 7.58 -10.87
CA SER A 189 -24.81 6.36 -10.28
C SER A 189 -23.32 6.21 -10.61
N ALA A 190 -22.93 6.47 -11.88
CA ALA A 190 -21.53 6.41 -12.27
C ALA A 190 -20.70 7.52 -11.60
N ILE A 191 -21.22 8.74 -11.51
CA ILE A 191 -20.54 9.86 -10.82
C ILE A 191 -20.30 9.51 -9.34
N THR A 192 -21.31 8.98 -8.66
CA THR A 192 -21.20 8.54 -7.25
C THR A 192 -20.18 7.41 -7.11
N MET A 193 -20.21 6.44 -8.02
CA MET A 193 -19.24 5.33 -8.00
C MET A 193 -17.81 5.83 -8.21
N LEU A 194 -17.57 6.78 -9.10
CA LEU A 194 -16.25 7.39 -9.30
C LEU A 194 -15.75 8.10 -8.03
N GLN A 195 -16.63 8.75 -7.27
CA GLN A 195 -16.28 9.31 -5.96
C GLN A 195 -15.91 8.22 -4.97
N VAL A 196 -16.67 7.13 -4.91
CA VAL A 196 -16.38 6.00 -4.02
C VAL A 196 -15.03 5.38 -4.39
N MET A 197 -14.77 5.14 -5.67
CA MET A 197 -13.53 4.52 -6.15
C MET A 197 -12.29 5.36 -5.86
N TYR A 198 -12.36 6.68 -5.99
CA TYR A 198 -11.19 7.56 -5.85
C TYR A 198 -11.00 8.08 -4.42
N LEU A 199 -12.08 8.31 -3.67
CA LEU A 199 -12.02 8.88 -2.33
C LEU A 199 -12.09 7.79 -1.24
N TRP A 200 -13.09 6.92 -1.28
CA TRP A 200 -13.39 6.00 -0.19
C TRP A 200 -12.61 4.70 -0.24
N LEU A 201 -12.52 4.02 -1.39
CA LEU A 201 -11.82 2.74 -1.49
C LEU A 201 -10.33 2.86 -1.16
N PRO A 202 -9.58 3.87 -1.66
CA PRO A 202 -8.19 4.08 -1.23
C PRO A 202 -8.06 4.32 0.26
N PHE A 203 -8.99 5.03 0.89
CA PHE A 203 -8.99 5.25 2.33
C PHE A 203 -9.19 3.95 3.11
N VAL A 204 -10.14 3.11 2.69
CA VAL A 204 -10.38 1.80 3.32
C VAL A 204 -9.14 0.91 3.20
N PHE A 205 -8.55 0.81 2.02
CA PHE A 205 -7.32 0.02 1.83
C PHE A 205 -6.17 0.54 2.68
N GLU A 206 -6.03 1.85 2.81
CA GLU A 206 -4.99 2.47 3.63
C GLU A 206 -5.17 2.18 5.12
N ILE A 207 -6.41 2.17 5.62
CA ILE A 207 -6.73 1.71 6.98
C ILE A 207 -6.31 0.25 7.17
N LEU A 208 -6.66 -0.63 6.25
CA LEU A 208 -6.30 -2.05 6.33
C LEU A 208 -4.78 -2.26 6.34
N ILE A 209 -4.05 -1.54 5.48
CA ILE A 209 -2.59 -1.57 5.47
C ILE A 209 -2.03 -1.04 6.80
N THR A 210 -2.57 0.05 7.32
CA THR A 210 -2.15 0.62 8.62
C THR A 210 -2.35 -0.37 9.76
N ILE A 211 -3.44 -1.13 9.76
CA ILE A 211 -3.70 -2.18 10.75
C ILE A 211 -2.68 -3.31 10.62
N LEU A 212 -2.39 -3.79 9.40
CA LEU A 212 -1.39 -4.83 9.16
C LEU A 212 0.00 -4.38 9.62
N LEU A 213 0.45 -3.21 9.19
CA LEU A 213 1.74 -2.64 9.58
C LEU A 213 1.83 -2.41 11.10
N SER A 214 0.74 -2.02 11.75
CA SER A 214 0.72 -1.84 13.21
C SER A 214 0.91 -3.14 13.99
N LYS A 215 0.64 -4.30 13.38
CA LYS A 215 0.84 -5.62 13.98
C LYS A 215 2.16 -6.27 13.57
N MET A 216 2.85 -5.73 12.57
CA MET A 216 4.04 -6.32 11.95
C MET A 216 5.34 -5.82 12.60
N ASN A 217 5.49 -6.04 13.92
CA ASN A 217 6.72 -5.68 14.65
C ASN A 217 7.71 -6.86 14.62
N VAL A 218 8.25 -7.16 13.45
CA VAL A 218 9.18 -8.26 13.22
C VAL A 218 10.57 -7.99 13.85
N GLU A 219 11.02 -6.72 13.84
CA GLU A 219 12.30 -6.31 14.42
C GLU A 219 12.39 -6.70 15.90
N ALA A 220 11.38 -6.35 16.70
CA ALA A 220 11.36 -6.70 18.12
C ALA A 220 11.21 -8.22 18.34
N ALA A 221 10.55 -8.94 17.44
CA ALA A 221 10.46 -10.39 17.51
C ALA A 221 11.83 -11.05 17.25
N ASN A 222 12.57 -10.56 16.26
CA ASN A 222 13.91 -11.03 15.94
C ASN A 222 14.90 -10.75 17.09
N GLU A 223 14.89 -9.53 17.64
CA GLU A 223 15.73 -9.15 18.76
C GLU A 223 15.50 -10.09 19.98
N LYS A 224 14.23 -10.36 20.28
CA LYS A 224 13.89 -11.31 21.37
C LYS A 224 14.43 -12.71 21.10
N LEU A 225 14.26 -13.23 19.88
CA LEU A 225 14.72 -14.57 19.50
C LEU A 225 16.26 -14.68 19.49
N ARG A 226 16.97 -13.63 19.05
CA ARG A 226 18.44 -13.59 19.12
C ARG A 226 18.94 -13.67 20.55
N ARG A 227 18.35 -12.90 21.48
CA ARG A 227 18.69 -12.95 22.92
C ARG A 227 18.42 -14.33 23.52
N GLU A 228 17.28 -14.94 23.21
CA GLU A 228 16.94 -16.28 23.73
C GLU A 228 17.88 -17.36 23.20
N LYS A 229 18.46 -17.19 22.02
CA LYS A 229 19.42 -18.12 21.41
C LYS A 229 20.88 -17.81 21.72
N GLY A 230 21.17 -16.73 22.43
CA GLY A 230 22.54 -16.32 22.76
C GLY A 230 23.40 -15.97 21.53
N ILE A 231 22.77 -15.42 20.49
CA ILE A 231 23.42 -15.04 19.20
C ILE A 231 23.93 -13.58 19.25
N GLU A 232 23.77 -12.88 20.37
CA GLU A 232 24.38 -11.56 20.64
C GLU A 232 25.68 -11.70 21.37
#